data_44f5057eba4506d74c3db0e310e0945a
#
_entry.id   44f5057eba4506d74c3db0e310e0945a
#
_cell.length_a   1.000
_cell.length_b   1.000
_cell.length_c   1.000
_cell.angle_alpha   90.00
_cell.angle_beta   90.00
_cell.angle_gamma   90.00
#
_symmetry.space_group_name_H-M   'P 1'
#
loop_
_entity.id
_entity.type
_entity.pdbx_description
1 polymer ?
#
loop_
_entity_poly.entity_id
_entity_poly.type
_entity_poly.pdbx_seq_one_letter_code
_entity_poly.pdbx_strand_id
1 'polypeptide(L)'
;MERERFERLVADAMDLVPEPFASALDEVAVVVEERAPASMGSLYGLYHGVPLTAGGPFSGQLPPQITIYMHPLLDHFRTDAEVTEQVRVTVLHELGHHLGLDEDDLDRLGYA
;
A
#
# COMPACT_ATOMS: atom_id res chain seq x y z
N MET A 1 -4.15 10.79 -16.13
CA MET A 1 -3.63 9.42 -16.41
C MET A 1 -4.79 8.46 -16.33
N GLU A 2 -4.88 7.55 -17.27
CA GLU A 2 -5.92 6.53 -17.26
C GLU A 2 -5.69 5.52 -16.16
N ARG A 3 -6.77 4.99 -15.61
CA ARG A 3 -6.70 4.00 -14.53
C ARG A 3 -5.88 2.76 -14.93
N GLU A 4 -6.07 2.28 -16.16
CA GLU A 4 -5.34 1.12 -16.65
C GLU A 4 -3.83 1.34 -16.64
N ARG A 5 -3.39 2.51 -17.06
CA ARG A 5 -1.97 2.87 -17.00
C ARG A 5 -1.49 2.97 -15.57
N PHE A 6 -2.30 3.57 -14.69
CA PHE A 6 -1.95 3.67 -13.27
C PHE A 6 -1.81 2.28 -12.66
N GLU A 7 -2.71 1.36 -12.97
CA GLU A 7 -2.62 -0.02 -12.47
C GLU A 7 -1.36 -0.72 -12.94
N ARG A 8 -0.87 -0.43 -14.13
CA ARG A 8 0.42 -0.97 -14.60
C ARG A 8 1.58 -0.41 -13.79
N LEU A 9 1.52 0.87 -13.41
CA LEU A 9 2.56 1.47 -12.57
C LEU A 9 2.54 0.87 -11.17
N VAL A 10 1.35 0.54 -10.66
CA VAL A 10 1.23 -0.17 -9.38
C VAL A 10 1.87 -1.55 -9.47
N ALA A 11 1.60 -2.29 -10.55
CA ALA A 11 2.22 -3.60 -10.75
C ALA A 11 3.75 -3.49 -10.83
N ASP A 12 4.25 -2.49 -11.57
CA ASP A 12 5.69 -2.24 -11.66
C ASP A 12 6.29 -1.94 -10.28
N ALA A 13 5.58 -1.15 -9.47
CA ALA A 13 6.04 -0.81 -8.12
C ALA A 13 6.13 -2.06 -7.24
N MET A 14 5.15 -2.97 -7.35
CA MET A 14 5.16 -4.20 -6.57
C MET A 14 6.34 -5.10 -6.92
N ASP A 15 6.77 -5.10 -8.20
CA ASP A 15 7.95 -5.85 -8.61
C ASP A 15 9.24 -5.30 -8.00
N LEU A 16 9.22 -4.08 -7.50
CA LEU A 16 10.38 -3.43 -6.88
C LEU A 16 10.40 -3.58 -5.35
N VAL A 17 9.41 -4.24 -4.77
CA VAL A 17 9.34 -4.44 -3.33
C VAL A 17 10.36 -5.50 -2.91
N PRO A 18 11.28 -5.17 -1.97
CA PRO A 18 12.32 -6.13 -1.55
C PRO A 18 11.81 -7.13 -0.52
N GLU A 19 12.56 -8.22 -0.34
CA GLU A 19 12.32 -9.12 0.77
C GLU A 19 12.69 -8.44 2.10
N PRO A 20 12.02 -8.74 3.19
CA PRO A 20 10.98 -9.78 3.32
C PRO A 20 9.58 -9.34 2.91
N PHE A 21 9.41 -8.08 2.50
CA PHE A 21 8.11 -7.52 2.16
C PHE A 21 7.50 -8.17 0.91
N ALA A 22 8.32 -8.54 -0.06
CA ALA A 22 7.83 -9.18 -1.29
C ALA A 22 7.06 -10.46 -0.98
N SER A 23 7.54 -11.26 -0.05
CA SER A 23 6.84 -12.49 0.36
C SER A 23 5.51 -12.17 1.03
N ALA A 24 5.44 -11.07 1.78
CA ALA A 24 4.21 -10.64 2.44
C ALA A 24 3.13 -10.22 1.44
N LEU A 25 3.52 -9.77 0.25
CA LEU A 25 2.57 -9.40 -0.79
C LEU A 25 1.70 -10.58 -1.24
N ASP A 26 2.19 -11.80 -1.13
CA ASP A 26 1.42 -12.99 -1.50
C ASP A 26 0.24 -13.21 -0.57
N GLU A 27 0.25 -12.61 0.61
CA GLU A 27 -0.79 -12.75 1.62
C GLU A 27 -1.85 -11.65 1.55
N VAL A 28 -1.63 -10.61 0.73
CA VAL A 28 -2.42 -9.39 0.75
C VAL A 28 -2.92 -9.07 -0.65
N ALA A 29 -4.21 -8.72 -0.75
CA ALA A 29 -4.75 -8.22 -2.00
C ALA A 29 -4.39 -6.73 -2.13
N VAL A 30 -3.95 -6.33 -3.33
CA VAL A 30 -3.68 -4.92 -3.62
C VAL A 30 -4.70 -4.44 -4.65
N VAL A 31 -5.48 -3.42 -4.29
CA VAL A 31 -6.53 -2.90 -5.16
C VAL A 31 -6.35 -1.40 -5.36
N VAL A 32 -6.89 -0.89 -6.44
CA VAL A 32 -6.83 0.53 -6.79
C VAL A 32 -8.23 1.12 -6.69
N GLU A 33 -8.33 2.24 -5.97
CA GLU A 33 -9.54 3.04 -5.89
C GLU A 33 -9.20 4.46 -6.29
N GLU A 34 -10.22 5.26 -6.61
CA GLU A 34 -9.97 6.63 -7.04
C GLU A 34 -9.61 7.54 -5.88
N ARG A 35 -10.40 7.54 -4.81
CA ARG A 35 -10.18 8.37 -3.63
C ARG A 35 -10.65 7.65 -2.38
N ALA A 36 -10.05 7.98 -1.24
CA ALA A 36 -10.54 7.53 0.04
C ALA A 36 -11.86 8.23 0.37
N PRO A 37 -12.70 7.65 1.24
CA PRO A 37 -13.89 8.35 1.74
C PRO A 37 -13.49 9.70 2.31
N ALA A 38 -14.34 10.72 2.09
CA ALA A 38 -14.03 12.10 2.52
C ALA A 38 -13.74 12.21 4.02
N SER A 39 -14.37 11.37 4.83
CA SER A 39 -14.14 11.34 6.27
C SER A 39 -12.73 10.93 6.67
N MET A 40 -11.98 10.29 5.79
CA MET A 40 -10.62 9.81 6.05
C MET A 40 -9.54 10.78 5.55
N GLY A 41 -9.94 11.86 4.90
CA GLY A 41 -9.00 12.80 4.32
C GLY A 41 -8.29 12.27 3.09
N SER A 42 -7.20 12.91 2.71
CA SER A 42 -6.43 12.52 1.53
C SER A 42 -5.36 11.50 1.94
N LEU A 43 -5.48 10.29 1.41
CA LEU A 43 -4.55 9.20 1.67
C LEU A 43 -4.01 8.67 0.35
N TYR A 44 -2.74 8.23 0.35
CA TYR A 44 -2.16 7.51 -0.79
C TYR A 44 -2.53 6.04 -0.75
N GLY A 45 -2.71 5.48 0.44
CA GLY A 45 -3.07 4.08 0.61
C GLY A 45 -3.61 3.80 1.99
N LEU A 46 -4.17 2.61 2.16
CA LEU A 46 -4.74 2.19 3.43
C LEU A 46 -4.71 0.68 3.53
N TYR A 47 -4.24 0.18 4.65
CA TYR A 47 -4.27 -1.25 4.96
C TYR A 47 -5.57 -1.58 5.69
N HIS A 48 -6.23 -2.65 5.24
CA HIS A 48 -7.40 -3.23 5.91
C HIS A 48 -7.06 -4.67 6.28
N GLY A 49 -7.31 -5.02 7.53
CA GLY A 49 -7.09 -6.38 7.98
C GLY A 49 -6.56 -6.39 9.39
N VAL A 50 -6.24 -7.58 9.88
CA VAL A 50 -5.66 -7.74 11.20
C VAL A 50 -4.17 -8.03 11.02
N PRO A 51 -3.27 -7.20 11.58
CA PRO A 51 -1.83 -7.45 11.48
C PRO A 51 -1.48 -8.83 12.03
N LEU A 52 -0.46 -9.46 11.46
CA LEU A 52 -0.03 -10.80 11.87
C LEU A 52 0.29 -10.88 13.35
N THR A 53 0.87 -9.82 13.92
CA THR A 53 1.21 -9.78 15.35
C THR A 53 -0.01 -9.71 16.25
N ALA A 54 -1.14 -9.23 15.74
CA ALA A 54 -2.40 -9.17 16.47
C ALA A 54 -3.35 -10.27 16.04
N GLY A 55 -2.87 -11.19 15.22
CA GLY A 55 -3.67 -12.24 14.62
C GLY A 55 -4.30 -13.15 15.63
N GLY A 56 -5.43 -13.67 15.29
CA GLY A 56 -6.19 -14.60 16.08
C GLY A 56 -7.05 -15.44 15.16
N PRO A 57 -7.95 -16.27 15.72
CA PRO A 57 -8.74 -17.19 14.89
C PRO A 57 -9.67 -16.50 13.90
N PHE A 58 -9.91 -15.22 14.06
CA PHE A 58 -10.81 -14.46 13.20
C PHE A 58 -10.11 -13.68 12.11
N SER A 59 -8.80 -13.71 12.07
CA SER A 59 -8.03 -12.94 11.09
C SER A 59 -8.33 -13.32 9.64
N GLY A 60 -8.84 -14.54 9.41
CA GLY A 60 -9.19 -15.00 8.07
C GLY A 60 -10.57 -14.60 7.58
N GLN A 61 -11.38 -13.92 8.39
CA GLN A 61 -12.73 -13.54 7.99
C GLN A 61 -12.74 -12.45 6.94
N LEU A 62 -11.78 -11.53 7.01
CA LEU A 62 -11.61 -10.47 6.02
C LEU A 62 -10.19 -10.60 5.47
N PRO A 63 -10.04 -10.94 4.19
CA PRO A 63 -8.71 -11.03 3.61
C PRO A 63 -7.97 -9.70 3.78
N PRO A 64 -6.69 -9.72 4.17
CA PRO A 64 -5.92 -8.48 4.24
C PRO A 64 -5.87 -7.80 2.88
N GLN A 65 -6.01 -6.49 2.88
CA GLN A 65 -6.06 -5.72 1.64
C GLN A 65 -5.34 -4.40 1.81
N ILE A 66 -4.58 -4.02 0.80
CA ILE A 66 -4.02 -2.68 0.67
C ILE A 66 -4.77 -1.99 -0.46
N THR A 67 -5.35 -0.84 -0.19
CA THR A 67 -5.98 -0.01 -1.21
C THR A 67 -5.04 1.13 -1.55
N ILE A 68 -4.79 1.34 -2.84
CA ILE A 68 -3.97 2.45 -3.35
C ILE A 68 -4.92 3.46 -3.98
N TYR A 69 -4.83 4.73 -3.57
CA TYR A 69 -5.72 5.78 -4.04
C TYR A 69 -5.06 6.57 -5.16
N MET A 70 -5.66 6.47 -6.34
CA MET A 70 -5.08 7.00 -7.58
C MET A 70 -4.97 8.52 -7.60
N HIS A 71 -6.08 9.23 -7.30
CA HIS A 71 -6.10 10.67 -7.48
C HIS A 71 -5.12 11.45 -6.61
N PRO A 72 -4.98 11.16 -5.30
CA PRO A 72 -3.98 11.87 -4.51
C PRO A 72 -2.56 11.69 -5.04
N LEU A 73 -2.24 10.50 -5.53
CA LEU A 73 -0.91 10.24 -6.11
C LEU A 73 -0.71 11.01 -7.40
N LEU A 74 -1.71 11.03 -8.28
CA LEU A 74 -1.61 11.77 -9.55
C LEU A 74 -1.63 13.29 -9.34
N ASP A 75 -2.25 13.77 -8.27
CA ASP A 75 -2.27 15.19 -7.95
C ASP A 75 -0.88 15.70 -7.51
N HIS A 76 -0.08 14.84 -6.86
CA HIS A 76 1.19 15.24 -6.28
C HIS A 76 2.42 14.82 -7.10
N PHE A 77 2.29 13.80 -7.93
CA PHE A 77 3.42 13.26 -8.69
C PHE A 77 3.09 13.26 -10.18
N ARG A 78 4.01 13.73 -11.01
CA ARG A 78 3.72 14.04 -12.41
C ARG A 78 4.27 13.03 -13.40
N THR A 79 5.38 12.38 -13.08
CA THR A 79 5.99 11.42 -14.00
C THR A 79 5.66 10.00 -13.58
N ASP A 80 5.71 9.09 -14.55
CA ASP A 80 5.52 7.67 -14.27
C ASP A 80 6.52 7.17 -13.22
N ALA A 81 7.77 7.61 -13.33
CA ALA A 81 8.80 7.20 -12.38
C ALA A 81 8.49 7.66 -10.96
N GLU A 82 8.02 8.91 -10.81
CA GLU A 82 7.65 9.43 -9.49
C GLU A 82 6.45 8.69 -8.91
N VAL A 83 5.44 8.43 -9.75
CA VAL A 83 4.24 7.70 -9.32
C VAL A 83 4.61 6.28 -8.88
N THR A 84 5.41 5.59 -9.68
CA THR A 84 5.87 4.22 -9.38
C THR A 84 6.63 4.20 -8.06
N GLU A 85 7.56 5.13 -7.85
CA GLU A 85 8.33 5.19 -6.61
C GLU A 85 7.44 5.48 -5.40
N GLN A 86 6.50 6.40 -5.53
CA GLN A 86 5.61 6.72 -4.42
C GLN A 86 4.65 5.56 -4.11
N VAL A 87 4.17 4.86 -5.13
CA VAL A 87 3.37 3.65 -4.93
C VAL A 87 4.18 2.60 -4.18
N ARG A 88 5.45 2.40 -4.57
CA ARG A 88 6.34 1.46 -3.89
C ARG A 88 6.47 1.79 -2.40
N VAL A 89 6.73 3.05 -2.08
CA VAL A 89 6.85 3.51 -0.69
C VAL A 89 5.53 3.30 0.07
N THR A 90 4.41 3.63 -0.58
CA THR A 90 3.08 3.47 0.03
C THR A 90 2.79 1.99 0.32
N VAL A 91 3.08 1.11 -0.64
CA VAL A 91 2.88 -0.33 -0.43
C VAL A 91 3.75 -0.84 0.71
N LEU A 92 5.02 -0.42 0.76
CA LEU A 92 5.92 -0.81 1.85
C LEU A 92 5.42 -0.33 3.20
N HIS A 93 4.89 0.90 3.25
CA HIS A 93 4.32 1.46 4.48
C HIS A 93 3.14 0.61 4.96
N GLU A 94 2.21 0.29 4.06
CA GLU A 94 1.02 -0.47 4.42
C GLU A 94 1.34 -1.94 4.70
N LEU A 95 2.29 -2.54 3.99
CA LEU A 95 2.78 -3.88 4.32
C LEU A 95 3.42 -3.91 5.71
N GLY A 96 4.07 -2.82 6.10
CA GLY A 96 4.61 -2.69 7.45
C GLY A 96 3.51 -2.86 8.51
N HIS A 97 2.35 -2.26 8.28
CA HIS A 97 1.21 -2.44 9.19
C HIS A 97 0.74 -3.89 9.22
N HIS A 98 0.71 -4.57 8.08
CA HIS A 98 0.36 -5.99 8.02
C HIS A 98 1.33 -6.84 8.85
N LEU A 99 2.61 -6.47 8.84
CA LEU A 99 3.65 -7.17 9.60
C LEU A 99 3.72 -6.71 11.07
N GLY A 100 2.87 -5.78 11.47
CA GLY A 100 2.82 -5.30 12.85
C GLY A 100 3.83 -4.23 13.19
N LEU A 101 4.42 -3.59 12.20
CA LEU A 101 5.35 -2.49 12.42
C LEU A 101 4.58 -1.20 12.74
N ASP A 102 5.08 -0.40 13.67
CA ASP A 102 4.49 0.89 13.99
C ASP A 102 5.15 2.01 13.15
N GLU A 103 4.65 3.24 13.32
CA GLU A 103 5.15 4.38 12.54
C GLU A 103 6.63 4.66 12.82
N ASP A 104 7.10 4.46 14.05
CA ASP A 104 8.50 4.66 14.38
C ASP A 104 9.38 3.63 13.65
N ASP A 105 8.94 2.39 13.57
CA ASP A 105 9.67 1.34 12.85
C ASP A 105 9.76 1.69 11.36
N LEU A 106 8.65 2.17 10.78
CA LEU A 106 8.59 2.54 9.37
C LEU A 106 9.47 3.76 9.06
N ASP A 107 9.49 4.73 9.97
CA ASP A 107 10.39 5.88 9.84
C ASP A 107 11.85 5.45 9.78
N ARG A 108 12.24 4.53 10.67
CA ARG A 108 13.62 4.04 10.72
C ARG A 108 14.02 3.30 9.44
N LEU A 109 13.02 2.65 8.80
CA LEU A 109 13.27 1.93 7.55
C LEU A 109 13.21 2.82 6.32
N GLY A 110 12.74 4.06 6.47
CA GLY A 110 12.60 4.98 5.37
C GLY A 110 11.31 4.85 4.57
N TYR A 111 10.28 4.23 5.16
CA TYR A 111 9.01 3.94 4.50
C TYR A 111 7.83 4.73 5.08
N ALA A 112 8.11 5.77 5.81
CA ALA A 112 7.05 6.59 6.40
C ALA A 112 6.37 7.50 5.37
#